data_8a9442fa96d19dc86de6260c789410f6
#
_entry.id   8a9442fa96d19dc86de6260c789410f6
#
_cell.length_a   1.000
_cell.length_b   1.000
_cell.length_c   1.000
_cell.angle_alpha   90.00
_cell.angle_beta   90.00
_cell.angle_gamma   90.00
#
_symmetry.space_group_name_H-M   'P 1'
#
loop_
_entity.id
_entity.type
_entity.pdbx_description
1 polymer ?
#
loop_
_entity_poly.entity_id
_entity_poly.type
_entity_poly.pdbx_seq_one_letter_code
_entity_poly.pdbx_strand_id
1 'polypeptide(L)'
;MLSKNRYGYPIPITFNIMYINVSPYKSAKRVRIVEEQFRDNKRTLKLIKHIGTAKNDEELEILKSIAEKERLELTKGGQLSFNFGQDPFNSLFTLGFYNHGAEVIFGGIFDSLGISIGRLTPLLRLLTVARIIHPGSKRNTADWMQETMGSGYSLDQIYRFLDVIFKKRKDIESALSDTVIKRYPNALTYLMYDVTTIYFEIDHEDDENNNALRKRGYSKDHRADMPQIVLGLCVNGLGMPLSHNLYPGHIYEGKTLIDSIQKTRNKLGNKAVTVVADAGMLSAKNLEAIKENGMHYIISARIKNLKGDLTKKIMTHDFEKEPFLETASRDSRLIVTYSKKRARADKARREVAVARLQKLINENKAIRKHRYLEFLGKQQARLDLAAIEADQKFDGLKGYLTNNFDLPSTEVISSYNQLPTVEQSFRMTKSDLKVRPVYHQLAKRIEAHVILCMISLCLIRILEQKLKAKGITLYQALKVINHTNSAVIGNKRKSHLIDPLYTKEFSEILECVKET
;
A
#
# COMPACT_ATOMS: atom_id res chain seq x y z
N MET A 1 -3.95 33.71 -17.43
CA MET A 1 -4.72 33.31 -16.24
C MET A 1 -4.90 31.81 -16.34
N LEU A 2 -4.33 31.03 -15.44
CA LEU A 2 -4.55 29.60 -15.38
C LEU A 2 -5.98 29.36 -14.92
N SER A 3 -6.77 28.65 -15.70
CA SER A 3 -8.09 28.21 -15.26
C SER A 3 -7.92 27.23 -14.11
N LYS A 4 -8.59 27.47 -12.99
CA LYS A 4 -8.62 26.56 -11.84
C LYS A 4 -9.78 25.59 -12.06
N ASN A 5 -9.57 24.30 -11.75
CA ASN A 5 -10.68 23.37 -11.68
C ASN A 5 -11.59 23.69 -10.48
N ARG A 6 -12.75 23.03 -10.38
CA ARG A 6 -13.75 23.22 -9.30
C ARG A 6 -13.17 23.08 -7.88
N TYR A 7 -11.98 22.48 -7.73
CA TYR A 7 -11.28 22.22 -6.47
C TYR A 7 -10.09 23.17 -6.24
N GLY A 8 -9.96 24.24 -7.06
CA GLY A 8 -8.94 25.28 -6.85
C GLY A 8 -7.54 24.93 -7.35
N TYR A 9 -7.34 23.77 -7.99
CA TYR A 9 -6.06 23.42 -8.59
C TYR A 9 -5.81 24.19 -9.87
N PRO A 10 -4.59 24.72 -10.08
CA PRO A 10 -4.21 25.14 -11.40
C PRO A 10 -4.26 23.90 -12.30
N ILE A 11 -4.96 23.97 -13.41
CA ILE A 11 -4.81 23.01 -14.49
C ILE A 11 -3.62 23.51 -15.30
N PRO A 12 -2.41 22.99 -15.13
CA PRO A 12 -1.30 23.34 -15.98
C PRO A 12 -1.47 22.53 -17.26
N ILE A 13 -2.15 23.12 -18.22
CA ILE A 13 -2.25 22.55 -19.54
C ILE A 13 -0.96 22.87 -20.26
N THR A 14 0.06 22.14 -19.98
CA THR A 14 1.23 22.03 -20.85
C THR A 14 1.19 20.67 -21.54
N PHE A 15 0.20 20.53 -22.43
CA PHE A 15 0.33 19.50 -23.45
C PHE A 15 1.42 19.95 -24.41
N ASN A 16 2.37 19.07 -24.66
CA ASN A 16 3.29 19.24 -25.79
C ASN A 16 2.48 19.18 -27.07
N ILE A 17 1.99 20.31 -27.56
CA ILE A 17 1.15 20.35 -28.75
C ILE A 17 2.06 20.34 -29.97
N MET A 18 2.01 19.24 -30.73
CA MET A 18 2.62 19.20 -32.05
C MET A 18 1.72 19.90 -33.08
N TYR A 19 2.27 20.88 -33.77
CA TYR A 19 1.57 21.58 -34.83
C TYR A 19 2.48 21.92 -36.01
N ILE A 20 1.82 22.23 -37.17
CA ILE A 20 2.53 22.64 -38.38
C ILE A 20 2.90 24.11 -38.22
N ASN A 21 4.18 24.39 -38.22
CA ASN A 21 4.72 25.73 -38.21
C ASN A 21 5.18 26.11 -39.63
N VAL A 22 4.57 27.17 -40.16
CA VAL A 22 4.98 27.78 -41.44
C VAL A 22 5.67 29.10 -41.11
N SER A 23 6.91 29.25 -41.52
CA SER A 23 7.71 30.45 -41.26
C SER A 23 8.44 30.94 -42.51
N PRO A 24 8.62 32.27 -42.69
CA PRO A 24 9.42 32.81 -43.78
C PRO A 24 10.85 32.27 -43.75
N TYR A 25 11.42 31.99 -44.93
CA TYR A 25 12.78 31.57 -45.07
C TYR A 25 13.33 32.03 -46.44
N LYS A 26 14.18 33.07 -46.44
CA LYS A 26 14.63 33.74 -47.69
C LYS A 26 13.40 34.16 -48.52
N SER A 27 13.38 33.82 -49.79
CA SER A 27 12.26 34.07 -50.72
C SER A 27 11.17 32.99 -50.73
N ALA A 28 11.13 32.12 -49.71
CA ALA A 28 10.25 30.94 -49.65
C ALA A 28 9.60 30.81 -48.24
N LYS A 29 8.69 29.85 -48.10
CA LYS A 29 8.06 29.50 -46.81
C LYS A 29 8.50 28.11 -46.36
N ARG A 30 8.99 27.99 -45.12
CA ARG A 30 9.44 26.71 -44.56
C ARG A 30 8.29 26.08 -43.77
N VAL A 31 8.02 24.79 -44.04
CA VAL A 31 7.01 23.98 -43.35
C VAL A 31 7.69 22.96 -42.43
N ARG A 32 7.33 22.97 -41.14
CA ARG A 32 7.92 22.13 -40.12
C ARG A 32 6.83 21.63 -39.16
N ILE A 33 7.03 20.43 -38.59
CA ILE A 33 6.28 19.96 -37.43
C ILE A 33 7.08 20.34 -36.18
N VAL A 34 6.47 21.09 -35.28
CA VAL A 34 7.09 21.57 -34.05
C VAL A 34 6.23 21.18 -32.86
N GLU A 35 6.88 20.96 -31.74
CA GLU A 35 6.27 20.73 -30.44
C GLU A 35 6.45 21.95 -29.56
N GLU A 36 5.37 22.44 -28.99
CA GLU A 36 5.42 23.57 -28.07
C GLU A 36 5.73 23.10 -26.67
N GLN A 37 6.81 23.60 -26.08
CA GLN A 37 7.24 23.30 -24.72
C GLN A 37 7.28 24.59 -23.89
N PHE A 38 6.82 24.51 -22.65
CA PHE A 38 6.96 25.58 -21.69
C PHE A 38 8.05 25.23 -20.67
N ARG A 39 9.13 26.02 -20.64
CA ARG A 39 10.18 25.94 -19.63
C ARG A 39 10.32 27.29 -18.95
N ASP A 40 10.28 27.29 -17.62
CA ASP A 40 10.49 28.50 -16.79
C ASP A 40 9.59 29.69 -17.19
N ASN A 41 8.33 29.44 -17.45
CA ASN A 41 7.33 30.40 -17.96
C ASN A 41 7.68 30.99 -19.36
N LYS A 42 8.64 30.42 -20.07
CA LYS A 42 8.95 30.81 -21.45
C LYS A 42 8.48 29.74 -22.42
N ARG A 43 7.80 30.19 -23.46
CA ARG A 43 7.38 29.37 -24.57
C ARG A 43 8.58 29.05 -25.47
N THR A 44 8.87 27.78 -25.69
CA THR A 44 9.92 27.31 -26.60
C THR A 44 9.33 26.35 -27.61
N LEU A 45 9.85 26.34 -28.82
CA LEU A 45 9.45 25.44 -29.88
C LEU A 45 10.56 24.42 -30.13
N LYS A 46 10.24 23.14 -29.94
CA LYS A 46 11.12 22.04 -30.29
C LYS A 46 10.79 21.58 -31.71
N LEU A 47 11.78 21.58 -32.58
CA LEU A 47 11.63 21.02 -33.93
C LEU A 47 11.51 19.50 -33.84
N ILE A 48 10.41 18.94 -34.35
CA ILE A 48 10.19 17.49 -34.45
C ILE A 48 10.61 17.01 -35.84
N LYS A 49 10.10 17.64 -36.90
CA LYS A 49 10.46 17.27 -38.29
C LYS A 49 10.43 18.48 -39.20
N HIS A 50 11.37 18.55 -40.14
CA HIS A 50 11.37 19.47 -41.25
C HIS A 50 10.69 18.77 -42.43
N ILE A 51 9.63 19.36 -43.02
CA ILE A 51 8.86 18.78 -44.09
C ILE A 51 9.37 19.25 -45.44
N GLY A 52 9.59 20.56 -45.57
CA GLY A 52 10.11 21.13 -46.80
C GLY A 52 10.07 22.66 -46.82
N THR A 53 10.42 23.22 -47.99
CA THR A 53 10.41 24.65 -48.25
C THR A 53 9.66 24.92 -49.55
N ALA A 54 8.55 25.66 -49.44
CA ALA A 54 7.69 26.00 -50.58
C ALA A 54 8.13 27.33 -51.19
N LYS A 55 8.25 27.39 -52.51
CA LYS A 55 8.59 28.59 -53.28
C LYS A 55 7.34 29.32 -53.79
N ASN A 56 6.21 28.65 -53.88
CA ASN A 56 4.91 29.19 -54.27
C ASN A 56 3.79 28.65 -53.39
N ASP A 57 2.55 29.13 -53.57
CA ASP A 57 1.43 28.74 -52.71
C ASP A 57 0.92 27.33 -53.03
N GLU A 58 1.07 26.80 -54.25
CA GLU A 58 0.71 25.42 -54.57
C GLU A 58 1.61 24.42 -53.87
N GLU A 59 2.94 24.63 -53.89
CA GLU A 59 3.90 23.82 -53.12
C GLU A 59 3.63 23.92 -51.62
N LEU A 60 3.18 25.09 -51.14
CA LEU A 60 2.86 25.28 -49.75
C LEU A 60 1.70 24.39 -49.29
N GLU A 61 0.63 24.31 -50.10
CA GLU A 61 -0.54 23.47 -49.74
C GLU A 61 -0.20 21.97 -49.84
N ILE A 62 0.63 21.56 -50.78
CA ILE A 62 1.12 20.18 -50.88
C ILE A 62 1.95 19.83 -49.61
N LEU A 63 2.90 20.70 -49.22
CA LEU A 63 3.74 20.47 -48.06
C LEU A 63 2.95 20.50 -46.73
N LYS A 64 1.91 21.33 -46.64
CA LYS A 64 0.97 21.31 -45.49
C LYS A 64 0.21 20.00 -45.41
N SER A 65 -0.27 19.47 -46.53
CA SER A 65 -0.97 18.18 -46.62
C SER A 65 -0.06 17.02 -46.16
N ILE A 66 1.19 17.01 -46.63
CA ILE A 66 2.19 16.04 -46.22
C ILE A 66 2.48 16.18 -44.73
N ALA A 67 2.66 17.42 -44.24
CA ALA A 67 2.92 17.70 -42.85
C ALA A 67 1.77 17.22 -41.94
N GLU A 68 0.53 17.38 -42.37
CA GLU A 68 -0.64 16.93 -41.60
C GLU A 68 -0.72 15.41 -41.50
N LYS A 69 -0.45 14.71 -42.63
CA LYS A 69 -0.39 13.25 -42.68
C LYS A 69 0.69 12.71 -41.76
N GLU A 70 1.89 13.27 -41.78
CA GLU A 70 2.99 12.87 -40.93
C GLU A 70 2.77 13.23 -39.48
N ARG A 71 2.17 14.38 -39.19
CA ARG A 71 1.78 14.76 -37.83
C ARG A 71 0.80 13.75 -37.23
N LEU A 72 -0.18 13.30 -38.00
CA LEU A 72 -1.12 12.26 -37.62
C LEU A 72 -0.44 10.90 -37.40
N GLU A 73 0.57 10.55 -38.19
CA GLU A 73 1.36 9.33 -37.96
C GLU A 73 2.23 9.37 -36.70
N LEU A 74 2.83 10.52 -36.43
CA LEU A 74 3.62 10.76 -35.20
C LEU A 74 2.75 10.76 -33.94
N THR A 75 1.46 11.08 -34.06
CA THR A 75 0.48 11.07 -32.98
C THR A 75 -0.30 9.75 -32.82
N LYS A 76 0.04 8.69 -33.53
CA LYS A 76 -0.64 7.36 -33.50
C LYS A 76 -0.64 6.62 -32.15
N GLY A 77 -0.46 7.32 -31.07
CA GLY A 77 -0.61 6.82 -29.71
C GLY A 77 -1.98 7.08 -29.06
N GLY A 78 -3.08 7.18 -29.82
CA GLY A 78 -4.41 7.12 -29.20
C GLY A 78 -5.27 8.38 -29.17
N GLN A 79 -5.10 9.33 -30.08
CA GLN A 79 -6.07 10.43 -30.25
C GLN A 79 -7.29 10.00 -31.06
N LEU A 80 -8.44 9.89 -30.40
CA LEU A 80 -9.75 9.84 -31.10
C LEU A 80 -10.11 11.26 -31.54
N SER A 81 -10.12 11.51 -32.85
CA SER A 81 -10.70 12.75 -33.42
C SER A 81 -12.19 12.55 -33.66
N PHE A 82 -13.02 13.34 -32.99
CA PHE A 82 -14.46 13.41 -33.29
C PHE A 82 -14.70 14.49 -34.35
N ASN A 83 -15.17 14.10 -35.52
CA ASN A 83 -15.57 15.04 -36.59
C ASN A 83 -17.07 15.36 -36.45
N PHE A 84 -17.39 16.49 -35.85
CA PHE A 84 -18.76 16.99 -35.71
C PHE A 84 -19.07 18.03 -36.80
N GLY A 85 -19.34 17.64 -38.03
CA GLY A 85 -19.87 18.49 -39.09
C GLY A 85 -19.44 19.99 -39.10
N GLN A 86 -20.22 20.91 -39.63
CA GLN A 86 -19.94 22.37 -39.62
C GLN A 86 -20.26 23.08 -38.30
N ASP A 87 -20.22 22.38 -37.17
CA ASP A 87 -20.51 22.88 -35.84
C ASP A 87 -19.29 23.61 -35.22
N PRO A 88 -19.48 24.64 -34.38
CA PRO A 88 -18.38 25.36 -33.68
C PRO A 88 -17.43 24.44 -32.89
N PHE A 89 -17.78 23.19 -32.69
CA PHE A 89 -16.93 22.14 -32.05
C PHE A 89 -15.89 21.51 -33.00
N ASN A 90 -15.90 21.80 -34.29
CA ASN A 90 -14.97 21.21 -35.30
C ASN A 90 -13.49 21.49 -35.03
N SER A 91 -13.16 22.41 -34.13
CA SER A 91 -11.79 22.74 -33.76
C SER A 91 -11.39 22.19 -32.38
N LEU A 92 -12.25 21.39 -31.74
CA LEU A 92 -11.99 20.82 -30.44
C LEU A 92 -11.45 19.40 -30.58
N PHE A 93 -10.37 19.11 -29.90
CA PHE A 93 -9.72 17.79 -29.84
C PHE A 93 -9.75 17.26 -28.42
N THR A 94 -9.84 15.95 -28.28
CA THR A 94 -9.55 15.32 -27.00
C THR A 94 -8.06 15.46 -26.70
N LEU A 95 -7.74 16.25 -25.70
CA LEU A 95 -6.37 16.53 -25.28
C LEU A 95 -5.85 15.49 -24.27
N GLY A 96 -6.75 14.78 -23.60
CA GLY A 96 -6.43 13.74 -22.64
C GLY A 96 -7.63 13.37 -21.77
N PHE A 97 -7.38 12.48 -20.81
CA PHE A 97 -8.35 12.05 -19.83
C PHE A 97 -7.84 12.36 -18.42
N TYR A 98 -8.74 12.84 -17.58
CA TYR A 98 -8.48 13.10 -16.17
C TYR A 98 -9.21 12.04 -15.33
N ASN A 99 -8.53 11.39 -14.40
CA ASN A 99 -9.17 10.39 -13.54
C ASN A 99 -10.08 11.07 -12.51
N HIS A 100 -11.31 11.32 -12.92
CA HIS A 100 -12.33 12.00 -12.13
C HIS A 100 -12.76 11.16 -10.92
N GLY A 101 -12.95 9.86 -11.13
CA GLY A 101 -13.41 8.96 -10.06
C GLY A 101 -12.43 8.92 -8.88
N ALA A 102 -11.14 8.85 -9.15
CA ALA A 102 -10.13 8.87 -8.11
C ALA A 102 -10.10 10.21 -7.36
N GLU A 103 -10.22 11.31 -8.07
CA GLU A 103 -10.23 12.65 -7.50
C GLU A 103 -11.44 12.84 -6.58
N VAL A 104 -12.61 12.45 -7.01
CA VAL A 104 -13.86 12.61 -6.24
C VAL A 104 -13.87 11.70 -5.02
N ILE A 105 -13.51 10.43 -5.18
CA ILE A 105 -13.58 9.44 -4.09
C ILE A 105 -12.40 9.59 -3.13
N PHE A 106 -11.18 9.33 -3.59
CA PHE A 106 -10.00 9.36 -2.70
C PHE A 106 -9.58 10.76 -2.31
N GLY A 107 -9.75 11.73 -3.22
CA GLY A 107 -9.52 13.12 -2.89
C GLY A 107 -10.48 13.62 -1.83
N GLY A 108 -11.78 13.30 -1.94
CA GLY A 108 -12.79 13.63 -0.93
C GLY A 108 -12.50 12.99 0.43
N ILE A 109 -12.09 11.71 0.45
CA ILE A 109 -11.68 11.06 1.70
C ILE A 109 -10.42 11.73 2.27
N PHE A 110 -9.41 12.08 1.45
CA PHE A 110 -8.21 12.80 1.91
C PHE A 110 -8.57 14.13 2.57
N ASP A 111 -9.43 14.92 1.95
CA ASP A 111 -9.86 16.21 2.48
C ASP A 111 -10.55 16.06 3.85
N SER A 112 -11.28 14.96 4.06
CA SER A 112 -11.90 14.61 5.35
C SER A 112 -10.92 14.21 6.46
N LEU A 113 -9.64 13.94 6.13
CA LEU A 113 -8.61 13.65 7.13
C LEU A 113 -8.07 14.90 7.83
N GLY A 114 -8.32 16.10 7.30
CA GLY A 114 -7.82 17.35 7.86
C GLY A 114 -6.30 17.51 7.82
N ILE A 115 -5.59 16.69 7.01
CA ILE A 115 -4.14 16.80 6.86
C ILE A 115 -3.80 18.06 6.08
N SER A 116 -3.05 18.96 6.70
CA SER A 116 -2.61 20.22 6.05
C SER A 116 -1.11 20.44 6.24
N ILE A 117 -0.44 20.78 5.15
CA ILE A 117 0.95 21.23 5.11
C ILE A 117 1.05 22.58 4.38
N GLY A 118 0.00 23.40 4.51
CA GLY A 118 -0.10 24.72 3.90
C GLY A 118 -0.29 24.63 2.38
N ARG A 119 0.39 25.50 1.63
CA ARG A 119 0.26 25.61 0.16
C ARG A 119 0.63 24.32 -0.61
N LEU A 120 1.28 23.38 0.04
CA LEU A 120 1.72 22.10 -0.57
C LEU A 120 0.74 20.94 -0.30
N THR A 121 -0.33 21.16 0.44
CA THR A 121 -1.39 20.15 0.70
C THR A 121 -1.95 19.57 -0.60
N PRO A 122 -2.22 20.34 -1.67
CA PRO A 122 -2.68 19.76 -2.92
C PRO A 122 -1.73 18.75 -3.54
N LEU A 123 -0.41 18.97 -3.46
CA LEU A 123 0.57 18.03 -3.97
C LEU A 123 0.64 16.76 -3.11
N LEU A 124 0.50 16.88 -1.78
CA LEU A 124 0.41 15.73 -0.89
C LEU A 124 -0.81 14.87 -1.25
N ARG A 125 -1.96 15.49 -1.41
CA ARG A 125 -3.21 14.86 -1.83
C ARG A 125 -3.05 14.12 -3.16
N LEU A 126 -2.51 14.81 -4.17
CA LEU A 126 -2.29 14.26 -5.51
C LEU A 126 -1.35 13.05 -5.48
N LEU A 127 -0.20 13.13 -4.79
CA LEU A 127 0.72 12.01 -4.66
C LEU A 127 0.14 10.83 -3.88
N THR A 128 -0.74 11.10 -2.92
CA THR A 128 -1.43 10.06 -2.15
C THR A 128 -2.45 9.33 -3.02
N VAL A 129 -3.27 10.05 -3.80
CA VAL A 129 -4.23 9.46 -4.75
C VAL A 129 -3.50 8.68 -5.83
N ALA A 130 -2.45 9.27 -6.42
CA ALA A 130 -1.62 8.61 -7.42
C ALA A 130 -1.03 7.29 -6.90
N ARG A 131 -0.65 7.22 -5.61
CA ARG A 131 -0.13 5.98 -5.02
C ARG A 131 -1.16 4.86 -4.99
N ILE A 132 -2.44 5.16 -4.91
CA ILE A 132 -3.53 4.17 -4.89
C ILE A 132 -3.83 3.66 -6.29
N ILE A 133 -4.01 4.56 -7.26
CA ILE A 133 -4.55 4.19 -8.58
C ILE A 133 -3.46 3.91 -9.62
N HIS A 134 -2.27 4.45 -9.42
CA HIS A 134 -1.11 4.23 -10.29
C HIS A 134 0.19 4.07 -9.46
N PRO A 135 0.29 2.99 -8.67
CA PRO A 135 1.46 2.76 -7.83
C PRO A 135 2.71 2.47 -8.67
N GLY A 136 3.80 3.23 -8.44
CA GLY A 136 5.03 3.10 -9.21
C GLY A 136 6.18 3.91 -8.63
N SER A 137 7.30 4.02 -9.38
CA SER A 137 8.40 4.92 -9.04
C SER A 137 7.95 6.39 -9.11
N LYS A 138 8.69 7.30 -8.51
CA LYS A 138 8.33 8.73 -8.59
C LYS A 138 8.44 9.29 -10.01
N ARG A 139 9.30 8.72 -10.86
CA ARG A 139 9.35 9.03 -12.29
C ARG A 139 8.05 8.61 -12.97
N ASN A 140 7.68 7.35 -12.83
CA ASN A 140 6.43 6.82 -13.38
C ASN A 140 5.19 7.57 -12.84
N THR A 141 5.21 7.96 -11.55
CA THR A 141 4.14 8.81 -10.97
C THR A 141 4.12 10.20 -11.62
N ALA A 142 5.28 10.83 -11.87
CA ALA A 142 5.35 12.15 -12.52
C ALA A 142 4.80 12.10 -13.96
N ASP A 143 5.21 11.08 -14.72
CA ASP A 143 4.78 10.86 -16.10
C ASP A 143 3.25 10.64 -16.13
N TRP A 144 2.73 9.76 -15.29
CA TRP A 144 1.29 9.49 -15.18
C TRP A 144 0.48 10.71 -14.73
N MET A 145 0.98 11.48 -13.75
CA MET A 145 0.31 12.71 -13.31
C MET A 145 0.25 13.74 -14.43
N GLN A 146 1.29 13.83 -15.26
CA GLN A 146 1.32 14.70 -16.42
C GLN A 146 0.26 14.27 -17.47
N GLU A 147 0.17 12.98 -17.75
CA GLU A 147 -0.68 12.42 -18.78
C GLU A 147 -2.18 12.40 -18.41
N THR A 148 -2.48 12.06 -17.15
CA THR A 148 -3.86 11.74 -16.73
C THR A 148 -4.47 12.70 -15.74
N MET A 149 -3.68 13.45 -14.98
CA MET A 149 -4.19 14.42 -14.00
C MET A 149 -3.84 15.88 -14.37
N GLY A 150 -3.21 16.09 -15.52
CA GLY A 150 -2.83 17.42 -15.99
C GLY A 150 -1.87 18.15 -15.03
N SER A 151 -1.09 17.41 -14.26
CA SER A 151 -0.17 17.94 -13.28
C SER A 151 1.13 18.42 -13.94
N GLY A 152 1.55 19.65 -13.65
CA GLY A 152 2.82 20.20 -14.13
C GLY A 152 4.02 19.94 -13.23
N TYR A 153 3.96 19.00 -12.29
CA TYR A 153 5.06 18.76 -11.35
C TYR A 153 6.16 17.92 -11.98
N SER A 154 7.37 18.48 -12.03
CA SER A 154 8.56 17.76 -12.46
C SER A 154 9.02 16.74 -11.40
N LEU A 155 9.81 15.76 -11.83
CA LEU A 155 10.40 14.77 -10.93
C LEU A 155 11.21 15.42 -9.80
N ASP A 156 11.95 16.48 -10.10
CA ASP A 156 12.71 17.27 -9.12
C ASP A 156 11.82 17.94 -8.08
N GLN A 157 10.69 18.49 -8.50
CA GLN A 157 9.72 19.08 -7.58
C GLN A 157 9.16 18.02 -6.64
N ILE A 158 8.86 16.83 -7.15
CA ILE A 158 8.39 15.70 -6.33
C ILE A 158 9.47 15.29 -5.33
N TYR A 159 10.74 15.17 -5.72
CA TYR A 159 11.81 14.82 -4.79
C TYR A 159 12.03 15.89 -3.70
N ARG A 160 12.01 17.18 -4.05
CA ARG A 160 12.07 18.27 -3.06
C ARG A 160 10.87 18.23 -2.13
N PHE A 161 9.72 17.87 -2.66
CA PHE A 161 8.51 17.72 -1.86
C PHE A 161 8.57 16.55 -0.88
N LEU A 162 9.19 15.42 -1.23
CA LEU A 162 9.46 14.35 -0.27
C LEU A 162 10.29 14.85 0.92
N ASP A 163 11.26 15.75 0.68
CA ASP A 163 12.05 16.37 1.75
C ASP A 163 11.17 17.25 2.65
N VAL A 164 10.12 17.89 2.12
CA VAL A 164 9.12 18.65 2.90
C VAL A 164 8.24 17.70 3.71
N ILE A 165 7.74 16.61 3.13
CA ILE A 165 6.97 15.59 3.85
C ILE A 165 7.77 15.08 5.06
N PHE A 166 9.06 14.77 4.87
CA PHE A 166 9.92 14.35 5.97
C PHE A 166 10.02 15.37 7.08
N LYS A 167 10.19 16.66 6.75
CA LYS A 167 10.22 17.75 7.75
C LYS A 167 8.90 17.87 8.51
N LYS A 168 7.78 17.65 7.83
CA LYS A 168 6.42 17.74 8.37
C LYS A 168 5.83 16.40 8.84
N ARG A 169 6.64 15.35 8.91
CA ARG A 169 6.17 14.00 9.19
C ARG A 169 5.38 13.85 10.48
N LYS A 170 5.83 14.51 11.54
CA LYS A 170 5.14 14.46 12.84
C LYS A 170 3.75 15.09 12.79
N ASP A 171 3.63 16.23 12.11
CA ASP A 171 2.36 16.94 11.95
C ASP A 171 1.38 16.08 11.12
N ILE A 172 1.87 15.47 10.03
CA ILE A 172 1.09 14.59 9.14
C ILE A 172 0.63 13.33 9.90
N GLU A 173 1.53 12.66 10.60
CA GLU A 173 1.22 11.46 11.38
C GLU A 173 0.24 11.75 12.52
N SER A 174 0.38 12.90 13.21
CA SER A 174 -0.56 13.31 14.24
C SER A 174 -1.95 13.53 13.65
N ALA A 175 -2.07 14.33 12.59
CA ALA A 175 -3.35 14.60 11.94
C ALA A 175 -4.03 13.30 11.47
N LEU A 176 -3.25 12.36 10.89
CA LEU A 176 -3.76 11.06 10.45
C LEU A 176 -4.27 10.23 11.63
N SER A 177 -3.45 10.08 12.68
CA SER A 177 -3.83 9.29 13.87
C SER A 177 -4.99 9.92 14.62
N ASP A 178 -5.01 11.24 14.81
CA ASP A 178 -6.08 11.95 15.50
C ASP A 178 -7.43 11.80 14.78
N THR A 179 -7.42 11.83 13.45
CA THR A 179 -8.63 11.58 12.65
C THR A 179 -9.11 10.15 12.80
N VAL A 180 -8.21 9.15 12.76
CA VAL A 180 -8.57 7.75 12.96
C VAL A 180 -9.12 7.51 14.37
N ILE A 181 -8.50 8.13 15.39
CA ILE A 181 -8.92 8.04 16.80
C ILE A 181 -10.33 8.63 16.98
N LYS A 182 -10.59 9.80 16.42
CA LYS A 182 -11.89 10.46 16.52
C LYS A 182 -12.99 9.71 15.77
N ARG A 183 -12.70 9.23 14.58
CA ARG A 183 -13.68 8.58 13.70
C ARG A 183 -14.04 7.16 14.12
N TYR A 184 -13.09 6.43 14.73
CA TYR A 184 -13.24 5.01 15.07
C TYR A 184 -12.86 4.71 16.52
N PRO A 185 -13.46 5.39 17.53
CA PRO A 185 -13.06 5.25 18.94
C PRO A 185 -13.24 3.82 19.47
N ASN A 186 -14.24 3.10 18.99
CA ASN A 186 -14.52 1.72 19.41
C ASN A 186 -13.51 0.70 18.84
N ALA A 187 -12.73 1.07 17.82
CA ALA A 187 -11.71 0.21 17.25
C ALA A 187 -10.33 0.33 17.94
N LEU A 188 -10.22 1.14 18.99
CA LEU A 188 -8.94 1.46 19.66
C LEU A 188 -8.65 0.57 20.87
N THR A 189 -9.59 -0.27 21.29
CA THR A 189 -9.40 -1.22 22.40
C THR A 189 -8.25 -2.19 22.11
N TYR A 190 -8.08 -2.53 20.84
CA TYR A 190 -7.06 -3.45 20.37
C TYR A 190 -6.08 -2.75 19.44
N LEU A 191 -4.79 -2.88 19.75
CA LEU A 191 -3.68 -2.47 18.89
C LEU A 191 -3.05 -3.71 18.27
N MET A 192 -3.12 -3.82 16.98
CA MET A 192 -2.47 -4.89 16.24
C MET A 192 -1.13 -4.38 15.75
N TYR A 193 -0.09 -5.09 16.12
CA TYR A 193 1.28 -4.80 15.69
C TYR A 193 1.87 -5.97 14.95
N ASP A 194 2.48 -5.67 13.82
CA ASP A 194 3.30 -6.61 13.06
C ASP A 194 4.43 -5.86 12.38
N VAL A 195 5.43 -6.59 11.90
CA VAL A 195 6.58 -6.05 11.17
C VAL A 195 6.75 -6.76 9.83
N THR A 196 7.34 -6.01 8.91
CA THR A 196 7.70 -6.56 7.62
C THR A 196 9.04 -6.03 7.16
N THR A 197 9.72 -6.78 6.28
CA THR A 197 10.94 -6.33 5.62
C THR A 197 10.62 -5.72 4.27
N ILE A 198 11.35 -4.67 3.91
CA ILE A 198 11.27 -4.01 2.61
C ILE A 198 12.70 -3.95 2.06
N TYR A 199 12.97 -4.70 0.99
CA TYR A 199 14.30 -4.74 0.36
C TYR A 199 14.47 -3.66 -0.71
N PHE A 200 15.72 -3.37 -1.01
CA PHE A 200 16.16 -2.44 -2.05
C PHE A 200 16.89 -3.22 -3.14
N GLU A 201 16.66 -2.86 -4.39
CA GLU A 201 17.41 -3.44 -5.52
C GLU A 201 18.72 -2.68 -5.74
N ILE A 202 19.61 -2.75 -4.73
CA ILE A 202 20.94 -2.17 -4.72
C ILE A 202 21.90 -3.11 -3.98
N ASP A 203 23.19 -3.07 -4.29
CA ASP A 203 24.17 -4.00 -3.72
C ASP A 203 24.87 -3.48 -2.45
N HIS A 204 24.74 -2.19 -2.13
CA HIS A 204 25.46 -1.55 -1.03
C HIS A 204 24.53 -1.18 0.13
N GLU A 205 25.06 -1.34 1.33
CA GLU A 205 24.44 -0.90 2.58
C GLU A 205 24.70 0.57 2.86
N ASP A 206 23.98 1.15 3.81
CA ASP A 206 24.29 2.48 4.31
C ASP A 206 25.53 2.44 5.20
N ASP A 207 26.38 3.47 5.11
CA ASP A 207 27.53 3.66 6.00
C ASP A 207 27.07 3.89 7.44
N GLU A 208 27.83 3.40 8.42
CA GLU A 208 27.45 3.42 9.84
C GLU A 208 27.26 4.83 10.41
N ASN A 209 27.88 5.83 9.82
CA ASN A 209 27.87 7.22 10.29
C ASN A 209 26.60 8.02 9.95
N ASN A 210 25.65 7.45 9.16
CA ASN A 210 24.51 8.17 8.60
C ASN A 210 23.16 7.50 8.90
N ASN A 211 22.75 7.39 10.17
CA ASN A 211 21.45 6.78 10.50
C ASN A 211 21.11 5.58 9.58
N ALA A 212 22.05 4.65 9.50
CA ALA A 212 22.06 3.54 8.54
C ALA A 212 20.79 2.70 8.65
N LEU A 213 19.86 2.90 7.73
CA LEU A 213 18.62 2.13 7.68
C LEU A 213 18.76 0.88 6.81
N ARG A 214 19.46 1.00 5.68
CA ARG A 214 19.59 -0.09 4.69
C ARG A 214 20.72 -1.02 5.11
N LYS A 215 20.35 -2.13 5.74
CA LYS A 215 21.27 -3.18 6.20
C LYS A 215 20.75 -4.54 5.75
N ARG A 216 21.67 -5.47 5.45
CA ARG A 216 21.31 -6.87 5.20
C ARG A 216 20.85 -7.52 6.51
N GLY A 217 19.92 -8.46 6.39
CA GLY A 217 19.35 -9.13 7.54
C GLY A 217 18.43 -10.27 7.13
N TYR A 218 17.71 -10.82 8.10
CA TYR A 218 16.69 -11.82 7.82
C TYR A 218 15.56 -11.23 6.99
N SER A 219 15.33 -11.77 5.79
CA SER A 219 14.31 -11.30 4.86
C SER A 219 13.11 -12.25 4.85
N LYS A 220 11.91 -11.73 5.14
CA LYS A 220 10.64 -12.45 4.96
C LYS A 220 10.35 -12.78 3.48
N ASP A 221 11.01 -12.09 2.57
CA ASP A 221 10.85 -12.25 1.12
C ASP A 221 11.97 -13.10 0.50
N HIS A 222 12.78 -13.78 1.34
CA HIS A 222 13.92 -14.61 0.92
C HIS A 222 15.00 -13.88 0.10
N ARG A 223 15.13 -12.55 0.29
CA ARG A 223 16.12 -11.68 -0.36
C ARG A 223 17.15 -11.19 0.67
N ALA A 224 17.76 -12.14 1.39
CA ALA A 224 18.83 -11.83 2.36
C ALA A 224 20.11 -11.30 1.69
N ASP A 225 20.23 -11.47 0.38
CA ASP A 225 21.26 -10.91 -0.49
C ASP A 225 21.19 -9.39 -0.63
N MET A 226 20.01 -8.80 -0.45
CA MET A 226 19.76 -7.38 -0.65
C MET A 226 19.65 -6.60 0.67
N PRO A 227 20.15 -5.34 0.71
CA PRO A 227 19.87 -4.43 1.81
C PRO A 227 18.36 -4.21 1.97
N GLN A 228 17.93 -4.11 3.21
CA GLN A 228 16.52 -3.95 3.56
C GLN A 228 16.34 -3.01 4.75
N ILE A 229 15.12 -2.61 4.99
CA ILE A 229 14.65 -1.97 6.23
C ILE A 229 13.58 -2.83 6.86
N VAL A 230 13.41 -2.69 8.17
CA VAL A 230 12.27 -3.27 8.90
C VAL A 230 11.23 -2.18 9.12
N LEU A 231 10.01 -2.40 8.63
CA LEU A 231 8.85 -1.54 8.85
C LEU A 231 7.95 -2.18 9.90
N GLY A 232 7.84 -1.53 11.06
CA GLY A 232 6.84 -1.83 12.08
C GLY A 232 5.58 -0.99 11.83
N LEU A 233 4.42 -1.62 11.87
CA LEU A 233 3.12 -0.97 11.68
C LEU A 233 2.20 -1.31 12.83
N CYS A 234 1.66 -0.26 13.46
CA CYS A 234 0.60 -0.36 14.45
C CYS A 234 -0.72 0.09 13.83
N VAL A 235 -1.73 -0.77 13.86
CA VAL A 235 -3.07 -0.50 13.36
C VAL A 235 -4.12 -0.76 14.44
N ASN A 236 -5.29 -0.16 14.29
CA ASN A 236 -6.45 -0.48 15.13
C ASN A 236 -7.15 -1.76 14.67
N GLY A 237 -8.23 -2.16 15.36
CA GLY A 237 -9.04 -3.34 15.03
C GLY A 237 -9.64 -3.38 13.62
N LEU A 238 -9.68 -2.24 12.92
CA LEU A 238 -10.14 -2.14 11.52
C LEU A 238 -8.98 -2.13 10.52
N GLY A 239 -7.73 -2.29 10.96
CA GLY A 239 -6.55 -2.26 10.12
C GLY A 239 -6.13 -0.86 9.64
N MET A 240 -6.65 0.20 10.27
CA MET A 240 -6.27 1.57 9.98
C MET A 240 -4.96 1.93 10.65
N PRO A 241 -4.00 2.56 9.95
CA PRO A 241 -2.70 2.88 10.51
C PRO A 241 -2.80 3.96 11.59
N LEU A 242 -2.20 3.71 12.74
CA LEU A 242 -2.07 4.64 13.86
C LEU A 242 -0.64 5.18 13.97
N SER A 243 0.34 4.33 13.75
CA SER A 243 1.75 4.70 13.74
C SER A 243 2.57 3.72 12.92
N HIS A 244 3.73 4.18 12.46
CA HIS A 244 4.74 3.34 11.84
C HIS A 244 6.12 3.68 12.40
N ASN A 245 7.05 2.74 12.29
CA ASN A 245 8.45 2.96 12.62
C ASN A 245 9.34 2.25 11.60
N LEU A 246 10.45 2.89 11.26
CA LEU A 246 11.48 2.31 10.41
C LEU A 246 12.69 1.95 11.25
N TYR A 247 13.20 0.74 11.05
CA TYR A 247 14.36 0.21 11.73
C TYR A 247 15.38 -0.31 10.73
N PRO A 248 16.66 -0.34 11.09
CA PRO A 248 17.70 -0.98 10.28
C PRO A 248 17.35 -2.44 9.95
N GLY A 249 17.69 -2.85 8.72
CA GLY A 249 17.29 -4.15 8.19
C GLY A 249 17.79 -5.38 8.95
N HIS A 250 18.83 -5.25 9.79
CA HIS A 250 19.37 -6.32 10.62
C HIS A 250 18.69 -6.44 12.00
N ILE A 251 17.81 -5.50 12.34
CA ILE A 251 17.17 -5.51 13.66
C ILE A 251 16.21 -6.69 13.78
N TYR A 252 16.34 -7.43 14.88
CA TYR A 252 15.40 -8.49 15.20
C TYR A 252 14.02 -7.93 15.55
N GLU A 253 12.99 -8.47 14.93
CA GLU A 253 11.60 -7.98 15.01
C GLU A 253 11.09 -7.79 16.44
N GLY A 254 11.42 -8.69 17.35
CA GLY A 254 11.00 -8.60 18.75
C GLY A 254 11.52 -7.36 19.49
N LYS A 255 12.59 -6.72 19.00
CA LYS A 255 13.11 -5.49 19.62
C LYS A 255 12.32 -4.23 19.24
N THR A 256 11.52 -4.30 18.19
CA THR A 256 10.80 -3.14 17.64
C THR A 256 9.44 -2.90 18.30
N LEU A 257 8.90 -3.92 18.94
CA LEU A 257 7.53 -3.94 19.47
C LEU A 257 7.28 -2.85 20.50
N ILE A 258 8.08 -2.83 21.57
CA ILE A 258 7.84 -1.97 22.74
C ILE A 258 7.91 -0.49 22.37
N ASP A 259 8.94 -0.08 21.60
CA ASP A 259 9.07 1.29 21.11
C ASP A 259 7.85 1.73 20.27
N SER A 260 7.40 0.88 19.34
CA SER A 260 6.26 1.16 18.49
C SER A 260 4.95 1.29 19.27
N ILE A 261 4.72 0.41 20.24
CA ILE A 261 3.50 0.42 21.05
C ILE A 261 3.48 1.61 21.99
N GLN A 262 4.60 1.93 22.64
CA GLN A 262 4.70 3.11 23.50
C GLN A 262 4.39 4.40 22.75
N LYS A 263 4.96 4.59 21.58
CA LYS A 263 4.67 5.75 20.73
C LYS A 263 3.17 5.85 20.39
N THR A 264 2.54 4.72 20.09
CA THR A 264 1.10 4.69 19.78
C THR A 264 0.26 4.97 21.03
N ARG A 265 0.60 4.38 22.18
CA ARG A 265 -0.09 4.60 23.45
C ARG A 265 -0.05 6.06 23.89
N ASN A 266 1.09 6.73 23.74
CA ASN A 266 1.21 8.17 24.04
C ASN A 266 0.23 9.00 23.19
N LYS A 267 0.04 8.67 21.90
CA LYS A 267 -0.96 9.31 21.04
C LYS A 267 -2.40 9.04 21.51
N LEU A 268 -2.65 7.91 22.15
CA LEU A 268 -3.97 7.54 22.69
C LEU A 268 -4.23 8.10 24.10
N GLY A 269 -3.40 9.03 24.60
CA GLY A 269 -3.54 9.62 25.93
C GLY A 269 -3.30 8.61 27.06
N ASN A 270 -2.39 7.67 26.86
CA ASN A 270 -2.04 6.60 27.82
C ASN A 270 -3.21 5.70 28.25
N LYS A 271 -4.25 5.58 27.43
CA LYS A 271 -5.37 4.65 27.68
C LYS A 271 -4.86 3.22 27.82
N ALA A 272 -5.56 2.44 28.62
CA ALA A 272 -5.34 1.00 28.67
C ALA A 272 -5.68 0.39 27.30
N VAL A 273 -4.70 -0.26 26.67
CA VAL A 273 -4.85 -0.90 25.36
C VAL A 273 -4.40 -2.35 25.46
N THR A 274 -5.04 -3.19 24.66
CA THR A 274 -4.66 -4.60 24.52
C THR A 274 -3.87 -4.78 23.23
N VAL A 275 -2.63 -5.22 23.34
CA VAL A 275 -1.75 -5.50 22.21
C VAL A 275 -2.05 -6.90 21.66
N VAL A 276 -2.40 -7.00 20.40
CA VAL A 276 -2.60 -8.26 19.71
C VAL A 276 -1.45 -8.48 18.73
N ALA A 277 -0.68 -9.55 18.92
CA ALA A 277 0.48 -9.84 18.07
C ALA A 277 0.71 -11.35 17.93
N ASP A 278 1.54 -11.76 16.95
CA ASP A 278 1.92 -13.16 16.79
C ASP A 278 2.92 -13.59 17.87
N ALA A 279 2.85 -14.86 18.26
CA ALA A 279 3.75 -15.47 19.27
C ALA A 279 5.25 -15.39 18.88
N GLY A 280 5.56 -15.27 17.61
CA GLY A 280 6.94 -15.12 17.12
C GLY A 280 7.60 -13.80 17.54
N MET A 281 6.80 -12.77 17.78
CA MET A 281 7.27 -11.42 18.12
C MET A 281 7.40 -11.18 19.63
N LEU A 282 6.81 -12.07 20.46
CA LEU A 282 6.68 -11.87 21.90
C LEU A 282 7.57 -12.83 22.68
N SER A 283 8.78 -12.38 22.97
CA SER A 283 9.64 -13.00 23.99
C SER A 283 9.07 -12.77 25.40
N ALA A 284 9.48 -13.57 26.39
CA ALA A 284 9.12 -13.35 27.78
C ALA A 284 9.44 -11.91 28.22
N LYS A 285 10.57 -11.35 27.78
CA LYS A 285 10.98 -9.97 28.04
C LYS A 285 9.99 -8.93 27.48
N ASN A 286 9.45 -9.17 26.27
CA ASN A 286 8.47 -8.26 25.69
C ASN A 286 7.13 -8.33 26.43
N LEU A 287 6.72 -9.51 26.89
CA LEU A 287 5.50 -9.67 27.70
C LEU A 287 5.61 -8.94 29.03
N GLU A 288 6.77 -9.06 29.69
CA GLU A 288 7.07 -8.33 30.92
C GLU A 288 6.99 -6.81 30.70
N ALA A 289 7.67 -6.30 29.66
CA ALA A 289 7.65 -4.88 29.34
C ALA A 289 6.23 -4.36 29.00
N ILE A 290 5.36 -5.17 28.39
CA ILE A 290 3.95 -4.80 28.16
C ILE A 290 3.23 -4.64 29.50
N LYS A 291 3.42 -5.59 30.44
CA LYS A 291 2.81 -5.55 31.79
C LYS A 291 3.32 -4.34 32.60
N GLU A 292 4.63 -4.14 32.65
CA GLU A 292 5.26 -3.02 33.35
C GLU A 292 4.76 -1.65 32.89
N ASN A 293 4.41 -1.56 31.59
CA ASN A 293 3.79 -0.37 31.01
C ASN A 293 2.27 -0.31 31.23
N GLY A 294 1.67 -1.17 32.07
CA GLY A 294 0.23 -1.17 32.35
C GLY A 294 -0.64 -1.47 31.14
N MET A 295 -0.15 -2.29 30.22
CA MET A 295 -0.87 -2.72 29.02
C MET A 295 -1.24 -4.20 29.10
N HIS A 296 -2.25 -4.57 28.33
CA HIS A 296 -2.65 -5.96 28.16
C HIS A 296 -2.13 -6.53 26.84
N TYR A 297 -2.11 -7.87 26.75
CA TYR A 297 -1.78 -8.57 25.52
C TYR A 297 -2.73 -9.72 25.22
N ILE A 298 -2.86 -10.06 23.95
CA ILE A 298 -3.47 -11.29 23.44
C ILE A 298 -2.51 -11.87 22.41
N ILE A 299 -2.03 -13.09 22.63
CA ILE A 299 -1.08 -13.78 21.75
C ILE A 299 -1.47 -15.22 21.50
N SER A 300 -0.94 -15.82 20.45
CA SER A 300 -1.04 -17.26 20.24
C SER A 300 -0.19 -18.01 21.26
N ALA A 301 -0.79 -18.94 21.99
CA ALA A 301 -0.07 -19.82 22.90
C ALA A 301 0.55 -21.01 22.15
N ARG A 302 1.81 -21.34 22.48
CA ARG A 302 2.52 -22.52 21.96
C ARG A 302 2.07 -23.77 22.72
N ILE A 303 0.80 -24.18 22.54
CA ILE A 303 0.18 -25.28 23.30
C ILE A 303 0.93 -26.62 23.17
N LYS A 304 1.62 -26.88 22.06
CA LYS A 304 2.44 -28.09 21.85
C LYS A 304 3.67 -28.16 22.78
N ASN A 305 4.08 -27.04 23.37
CA ASN A 305 5.22 -26.95 24.29
C ASN A 305 4.80 -27.07 25.75
N LEU A 306 3.49 -27.11 26.02
CA LEU A 306 2.97 -27.29 27.38
C LEU A 306 3.24 -28.71 27.87
N LYS A 307 3.49 -28.88 29.15
CA LYS A 307 3.80 -30.16 29.79
C LYS A 307 2.89 -30.39 31.00
N GLY A 308 2.81 -31.65 31.43
CA GLY A 308 2.11 -32.03 32.67
C GLY A 308 0.59 -31.88 32.59
N ASP A 309 -0.01 -31.37 33.68
CA ASP A 309 -1.46 -31.35 33.87
C ASP A 309 -2.21 -30.48 32.87
N LEU A 310 -1.60 -29.39 32.38
CA LEU A 310 -2.23 -28.55 31.37
C LEU A 310 -2.46 -29.32 30.06
N THR A 311 -1.47 -30.09 29.61
CA THR A 311 -1.62 -30.92 28.42
C THR A 311 -2.71 -31.98 28.61
N LYS A 312 -2.75 -32.61 29.79
CA LYS A 312 -3.81 -33.59 30.12
C LYS A 312 -5.19 -32.93 30.06
N LYS A 313 -5.38 -31.78 30.72
CA LYS A 313 -6.63 -31.02 30.71
C LYS A 313 -7.09 -30.69 29.29
N ILE A 314 -6.17 -30.23 28.40
CA ILE A 314 -6.49 -29.92 27.01
C ILE A 314 -6.94 -31.18 26.24
N MET A 315 -6.28 -32.33 26.48
CA MET A 315 -6.57 -33.58 25.75
C MET A 315 -7.86 -34.28 26.24
N THR A 316 -8.28 -34.03 27.47
CA THR A 316 -9.51 -34.61 28.06
C THR A 316 -10.73 -33.69 27.95
N HIS A 317 -10.55 -32.43 27.51
CA HIS A 317 -11.63 -31.49 27.41
C HIS A 317 -12.56 -31.79 26.22
N ASP A 318 -13.87 -31.75 26.46
CA ASP A 318 -14.92 -31.97 25.45
C ASP A 318 -15.30 -30.64 24.76
N PHE A 319 -14.60 -30.31 23.68
CA PHE A 319 -14.86 -29.09 22.90
C PHE A 319 -16.21 -29.08 22.16
N GLU A 320 -16.96 -30.18 22.14
CA GLU A 320 -18.31 -30.19 21.57
C GLU A 320 -19.34 -29.69 22.59
N LYS A 321 -19.14 -29.97 23.87
CA LYS A 321 -19.98 -29.48 24.97
C LYS A 321 -19.59 -28.07 25.40
N GLU A 322 -18.30 -27.82 25.56
CA GLU A 322 -17.75 -26.54 25.97
C GLU A 322 -16.80 -26.01 24.88
N PRO A 323 -17.14 -24.92 24.18
CA PRO A 323 -16.42 -24.49 22.97
C PRO A 323 -14.98 -24.01 23.19
N PHE A 324 -14.61 -23.79 24.45
CA PHE A 324 -13.24 -23.45 24.84
C PHE A 324 -12.92 -23.94 26.24
N LEU A 325 -11.65 -24.29 26.44
CA LEU A 325 -11.08 -24.55 27.75
C LEU A 325 -10.38 -23.29 28.24
N GLU A 326 -10.70 -22.83 29.46
CA GLU A 326 -9.98 -21.75 30.10
C GLU A 326 -9.22 -22.26 31.33
N THR A 327 -7.98 -21.80 31.47
CA THR A 327 -7.17 -22.05 32.66
C THR A 327 -6.34 -20.82 32.98
N ALA A 328 -6.33 -20.42 34.26
CA ALA A 328 -5.62 -19.24 34.74
C ALA A 328 -4.35 -19.63 35.49
N SER A 329 -3.31 -18.81 35.38
CA SER A 329 -2.16 -18.75 36.25
C SER A 329 -2.17 -17.38 36.96
N ARG A 330 -1.15 -17.12 37.84
CA ARG A 330 -1.09 -15.83 38.58
C ARG A 330 -1.11 -14.59 37.67
N ASP A 331 -0.42 -14.65 36.53
CA ASP A 331 -0.14 -13.48 35.67
C ASP A 331 -0.77 -13.54 34.28
N SER A 332 -1.42 -14.65 33.95
CA SER A 332 -2.01 -14.84 32.63
C SER A 332 -3.04 -15.96 32.65
N ARG A 333 -3.92 -15.95 31.68
CA ARG A 333 -4.86 -17.05 31.42
C ARG A 333 -4.67 -17.58 30.00
N LEU A 334 -4.79 -18.90 29.90
CA LEU A 334 -4.74 -19.64 28.66
C LEU A 334 -6.18 -20.02 28.25
N ILE A 335 -6.54 -19.69 27.04
CA ILE A 335 -7.78 -20.09 26.42
C ILE A 335 -7.44 -20.99 25.25
N VAL A 336 -8.05 -22.19 25.19
CA VAL A 336 -7.82 -23.16 24.11
C VAL A 336 -9.15 -23.42 23.41
N THR A 337 -9.13 -23.38 22.09
CA THR A 337 -10.31 -23.68 21.24
C THR A 337 -10.01 -24.82 20.30
N TYR A 338 -11.06 -25.45 19.79
CA TYR A 338 -10.98 -26.47 18.73
C TYR A 338 -11.77 -26.05 17.50
N SER A 339 -11.25 -26.38 16.30
CA SER A 339 -11.94 -26.13 15.05
C SER A 339 -11.78 -27.32 14.09
N LYS A 340 -12.90 -27.91 13.66
CA LYS A 340 -12.93 -29.01 12.65
C LYS A 340 -12.26 -28.59 11.34
N LYS A 341 -12.45 -27.32 10.90
CA LYS A 341 -11.79 -26.78 9.71
C LYS A 341 -10.27 -26.75 9.87
N ARG A 342 -9.79 -26.29 11.04
CA ARG A 342 -8.36 -26.26 11.37
C ARG A 342 -7.78 -27.66 11.46
N ALA A 343 -8.48 -28.61 12.09
CA ALA A 343 -8.04 -30.00 12.21
C ALA A 343 -7.79 -30.65 10.83
N ARG A 344 -8.71 -30.44 9.88
CA ARG A 344 -8.52 -30.90 8.49
C ARG A 344 -7.29 -30.29 7.83
N ALA A 345 -7.08 -28.98 8.03
CA ALA A 345 -5.93 -28.28 7.46
C ALA A 345 -4.61 -28.71 8.11
N ASP A 346 -4.58 -28.96 9.43
CA ASP A 346 -3.40 -29.41 10.16
C ASP A 346 -3.03 -30.85 9.72
N LYS A 347 -4.02 -31.74 9.61
CA LYS A 347 -3.86 -33.09 9.07
C LYS A 347 -3.27 -33.09 7.66
N ALA A 348 -3.90 -32.33 6.74
CA ALA A 348 -3.42 -32.26 5.36
C ALA A 348 -1.97 -31.72 5.27
N ARG A 349 -1.63 -30.70 6.04
CA ARG A 349 -0.25 -30.15 6.09
C ARG A 349 0.74 -31.19 6.61
N ARG A 350 0.37 -31.96 7.62
CA ARG A 350 1.20 -33.03 8.17
C ARG A 350 1.41 -34.15 7.14
N GLU A 351 0.35 -34.61 6.48
CA GLU A 351 0.41 -35.65 5.44
C GLU A 351 1.34 -35.24 4.28
N VAL A 352 1.22 -34.00 3.79
CA VAL A 352 2.11 -33.46 2.74
C VAL A 352 3.57 -33.41 3.22
N ALA A 353 3.81 -32.98 4.47
CA ALA A 353 5.16 -32.94 5.03
C ALA A 353 5.76 -34.35 5.17
N VAL A 354 5.00 -35.31 5.68
CA VAL A 354 5.43 -36.71 5.84
C VAL A 354 5.70 -37.34 4.48
N ALA A 355 4.83 -37.20 3.50
CA ALA A 355 5.02 -37.73 2.15
C ALA A 355 6.29 -37.13 1.48
N ARG A 356 6.54 -35.84 1.64
CA ARG A 356 7.76 -35.21 1.16
C ARG A 356 9.03 -35.78 1.80
N LEU A 357 9.00 -35.94 3.13
CA LEU A 357 10.14 -36.51 3.86
C LEU A 357 10.40 -37.97 3.47
N GLN A 358 9.34 -38.80 3.34
CA GLN A 358 9.45 -40.18 2.88
C GLN A 358 10.07 -40.24 1.49
N LYS A 359 9.66 -39.36 0.57
CA LYS A 359 10.26 -39.29 -0.77
C LYS A 359 11.76 -38.97 -0.71
N LEU A 360 12.18 -38.01 0.13
CA LEU A 360 13.58 -37.64 0.29
C LEU A 360 14.41 -38.80 0.87
N ILE A 361 13.84 -39.55 1.83
CA ILE A 361 14.48 -40.77 2.41
C ILE A 361 14.68 -41.82 1.32
N ASN A 362 13.62 -42.13 0.56
CA ASN A 362 13.65 -43.17 -0.48
C ASN A 362 14.63 -42.80 -1.62
N GLU A 363 14.80 -41.51 -1.92
CA GLU A 363 15.73 -41.02 -2.95
C GLU A 363 17.16 -40.81 -2.42
N ASN A 364 17.46 -41.15 -1.17
CA ASN A 364 18.74 -40.90 -0.51
C ASN A 364 19.27 -39.47 -0.65
N LYS A 365 18.37 -38.49 -0.70
CA LYS A 365 18.72 -37.08 -0.80
C LYS A 365 19.12 -36.50 0.55
N ALA A 366 19.97 -35.49 0.53
CA ALA A 366 20.35 -34.76 1.74
C ALA A 366 19.12 -34.16 2.46
N ILE A 367 18.89 -34.57 3.70
CA ILE A 367 17.73 -34.19 4.49
C ILE A 367 18.17 -33.26 5.62
N ARG A 368 17.53 -32.08 5.71
CA ARG A 368 17.72 -31.17 6.85
C ARG A 368 16.95 -31.67 8.07
N LYS A 369 17.43 -31.32 9.28
CA LYS A 369 16.75 -31.64 10.54
C LYS A 369 15.28 -31.22 10.49
N HIS A 370 14.39 -32.16 10.77
CA HIS A 370 12.96 -31.96 10.81
C HIS A 370 12.33 -32.67 12.01
N ARG A 371 11.23 -32.11 12.57
CA ARG A 371 10.59 -32.66 13.80
C ARG A 371 9.99 -34.07 13.65
N TYR A 372 9.76 -34.53 12.42
CA TYR A 372 9.24 -35.86 12.10
C TYR A 372 10.34 -36.84 11.64
N LEU A 373 11.60 -36.51 11.91
CA LEU A 373 12.74 -37.36 11.53
C LEU A 373 13.56 -37.71 12.75
N GLU A 374 13.87 -38.99 12.85
CA GLU A 374 14.89 -39.55 13.71
C GLU A 374 16.14 -39.86 12.87
N PHE A 375 17.29 -39.36 13.31
CA PHE A 375 18.57 -39.57 12.63
C PHE A 375 19.31 -40.74 13.26
N LEU A 376 19.60 -41.79 12.46
CA LEU A 376 20.31 -43.01 12.84
C LEU A 376 21.80 -42.89 12.56
N GLY A 377 22.39 -41.71 12.66
CA GLY A 377 23.77 -41.38 12.33
C GLY A 377 23.90 -40.18 11.41
N LYS A 378 25.07 -40.00 10.77
CA LYS A 378 25.32 -38.77 9.96
C LYS A 378 24.56 -38.71 8.63
N GLN A 379 24.07 -39.84 8.10
CA GLN A 379 23.48 -39.91 6.75
C GLN A 379 22.14 -40.67 6.64
N GLN A 380 21.72 -41.35 7.70
CA GLN A 380 20.47 -42.11 7.66
C GLN A 380 19.41 -41.46 8.54
N ALA A 381 18.23 -41.26 7.98
CA ALA A 381 17.07 -40.74 8.69
C ALA A 381 15.86 -41.65 8.44
N ARG A 382 15.01 -41.81 9.45
CA ARG A 382 13.70 -42.45 9.33
C ARG A 382 12.60 -41.54 9.84
N LEU A 383 11.36 -41.84 9.46
CA LEU A 383 10.22 -41.13 10.02
C LEU A 383 10.05 -41.46 11.50
N ASP A 384 9.93 -40.48 12.31
CA ASP A 384 9.57 -40.59 13.74
C ASP A 384 8.04 -40.65 13.87
N LEU A 385 7.50 -41.88 13.87
CA LEU A 385 6.07 -42.12 13.97
C LEU A 385 5.50 -41.61 15.30
N ALA A 386 6.25 -41.72 16.39
CA ALA A 386 5.81 -41.25 17.71
C ALA A 386 5.66 -39.74 17.73
N ALA A 387 6.60 -39.00 17.10
CA ALA A 387 6.48 -37.55 16.94
C ALA A 387 5.30 -37.14 16.04
N ILE A 388 5.00 -37.92 14.99
CA ILE A 388 3.86 -37.68 14.11
C ILE A 388 2.54 -37.88 14.87
N GLU A 389 2.40 -38.96 15.63
CA GLU A 389 1.22 -39.26 16.44
C GLU A 389 1.04 -38.23 17.57
N ALA A 390 2.13 -37.84 18.23
CA ALA A 390 2.09 -36.77 19.24
C ALA A 390 1.60 -35.44 18.65
N ASP A 391 2.03 -35.09 17.45
CA ASP A 391 1.60 -33.87 16.76
C ASP A 391 0.12 -33.91 16.34
N GLN A 392 -0.38 -35.09 15.95
CA GLN A 392 -1.76 -35.32 15.54
C GLN A 392 -2.77 -35.01 16.65
N LYS A 393 -2.41 -35.25 17.91
CA LYS A 393 -3.27 -34.96 19.08
C LYS A 393 -3.63 -33.49 19.22
N PHE A 394 -2.85 -32.60 18.62
CA PHE A 394 -3.07 -31.16 18.63
C PHE A 394 -3.80 -30.62 17.40
N ASP A 395 -4.24 -31.48 16.48
CA ASP A 395 -4.96 -31.04 15.29
C ASP A 395 -6.23 -30.30 15.63
N GLY A 396 -6.41 -29.14 15.04
CA GLY A 396 -7.57 -28.29 15.26
C GLY A 396 -7.52 -27.43 16.52
N LEU A 397 -6.60 -27.69 17.44
CA LEU A 397 -6.45 -26.91 18.66
C LEU A 397 -5.72 -25.59 18.39
N LYS A 398 -6.17 -24.51 19.06
CA LYS A 398 -5.50 -23.22 19.04
C LYS A 398 -5.57 -22.63 20.44
N GLY A 399 -4.42 -22.22 20.95
CA GLY A 399 -4.32 -21.55 22.25
C GLY A 399 -4.14 -20.04 22.11
N TYR A 400 -4.70 -19.31 23.05
CA TYR A 400 -4.55 -17.87 23.24
C TYR A 400 -4.09 -17.61 24.66
N LEU A 401 -3.11 -16.72 24.83
CA LEU A 401 -2.60 -16.30 26.11
C LEU A 401 -2.85 -14.81 26.29
N THR A 402 -3.39 -14.42 27.45
CA THR A 402 -3.64 -13.01 27.79
C THR A 402 -3.38 -12.76 29.27
N ASN A 403 -2.97 -11.53 29.63
CA ASN A 403 -2.91 -11.03 31.00
C ASN A 403 -4.13 -10.18 31.37
N ASN A 404 -5.10 -10.05 30.48
CA ASN A 404 -6.36 -9.36 30.76
C ASN A 404 -7.38 -10.36 31.30
N PHE A 405 -7.72 -10.24 32.58
CA PHE A 405 -8.68 -11.13 33.26
C PHE A 405 -10.13 -10.63 33.15
N ASP A 406 -10.33 -9.36 32.76
CA ASP A 406 -11.64 -8.73 32.70
C ASP A 406 -12.35 -9.01 31.36
N LEU A 407 -11.58 -9.32 30.29
CA LEU A 407 -12.14 -9.59 28.96
C LEU A 407 -12.80 -10.98 28.93
N PRO A 408 -14.03 -11.12 28.40
CA PRO A 408 -14.62 -12.43 28.10
C PRO A 408 -13.73 -13.26 27.16
N SER A 409 -13.66 -14.59 27.37
CA SER A 409 -12.86 -15.48 26.50
C SER A 409 -13.27 -15.42 25.04
N THR A 410 -14.55 -15.23 24.76
CA THR A 410 -15.08 -15.01 23.39
C THR A 410 -14.50 -13.75 22.74
N GLU A 411 -14.30 -12.69 23.52
CA GLU A 411 -13.72 -11.45 23.03
C GLU A 411 -12.22 -11.58 22.79
N VAL A 412 -11.49 -12.28 23.66
CA VAL A 412 -10.07 -12.61 23.44
C VAL A 412 -9.90 -13.39 22.13
N ILE A 413 -10.74 -14.40 21.88
CA ILE A 413 -10.70 -15.21 20.67
C ILE A 413 -11.02 -14.36 19.44
N SER A 414 -12.09 -13.57 19.48
CA SER A 414 -12.52 -12.73 18.36
C SER A 414 -11.47 -11.67 18.01
N SER A 415 -10.87 -11.03 19.02
CA SER A 415 -9.82 -10.00 18.84
C SER A 415 -8.56 -10.57 18.20
N TYR A 416 -8.13 -11.76 18.65
CA TYR A 416 -6.99 -12.43 17.99
C TYR A 416 -7.31 -12.81 16.54
N ASN A 417 -8.53 -13.21 16.26
CA ASN A 417 -8.96 -13.57 14.90
C ASN A 417 -9.02 -12.37 13.94
N GLN A 418 -8.87 -11.13 14.45
CA GLN A 418 -8.70 -9.93 13.64
C GLN A 418 -7.23 -9.69 13.21
N LEU A 419 -6.26 -10.44 13.75
CA LEU A 419 -4.84 -10.28 13.39
C LEU A 419 -4.58 -10.36 11.86
N PRO A 420 -5.27 -11.21 11.07
CA PRO A 420 -5.14 -11.16 9.62
C PRO A 420 -5.45 -9.80 8.97
N THR A 421 -6.13 -8.89 9.67
CA THR A 421 -6.41 -7.53 9.19
C THR A 421 -5.14 -6.68 9.08
N VAL A 422 -4.18 -6.84 10.02
CA VAL A 422 -2.88 -6.17 9.92
C VAL A 422 -2.03 -6.80 8.83
N GLU A 423 -2.04 -8.12 8.69
CA GLU A 423 -1.37 -8.82 7.59
C GLU A 423 -1.89 -8.35 6.23
N GLN A 424 -3.21 -8.17 6.11
CA GLN A 424 -3.84 -7.60 4.92
C GLN A 424 -3.38 -6.15 4.68
N SER A 425 -3.24 -5.33 5.72
CA SER A 425 -2.71 -3.96 5.60
C SER A 425 -1.28 -3.95 5.08
N PHE A 426 -0.42 -4.88 5.53
CA PHE A 426 0.91 -5.05 4.96
C PHE A 426 0.89 -5.54 3.51
N ARG A 427 0.02 -6.48 3.18
CA ARG A 427 -0.14 -6.94 1.80
C ARG A 427 -0.55 -5.78 0.89
N MET A 428 -1.55 -4.99 1.29
CA MET A 428 -1.95 -3.78 0.56
C MET A 428 -0.76 -2.82 0.39
N THR A 429 -0.02 -2.56 1.46
CA THR A 429 1.13 -1.66 1.41
C THR A 429 2.22 -2.18 0.48
N LYS A 430 2.56 -3.48 0.55
CA LYS A 430 3.61 -4.09 -0.27
C LYS A 430 3.22 -4.26 -1.73
N SER A 431 2.03 -4.81 -1.99
CA SER A 431 1.62 -5.26 -3.32
C SER A 431 0.77 -4.21 -4.03
N ASP A 432 -0.29 -3.73 -3.38
CA ASP A 432 -1.26 -2.84 -4.01
C ASP A 432 -0.72 -1.40 -4.08
N LEU A 433 -0.12 -0.92 -2.99
CA LEU A 433 0.54 0.40 -2.96
C LEU A 433 1.98 0.36 -3.44
N LYS A 434 2.52 -0.80 -3.81
CA LYS A 434 3.90 -1.00 -4.28
C LYS A 434 4.92 -0.18 -3.47
N VAL A 435 4.90 -0.31 -2.14
CA VAL A 435 5.93 0.31 -1.30
C VAL A 435 7.31 -0.22 -1.67
N ARG A 436 7.38 -1.41 -2.23
CA ARG A 436 8.59 -2.04 -2.76
C ARG A 436 8.48 -2.35 -4.27
N PRO A 437 9.60 -2.36 -5.03
CA PRO A 437 10.94 -1.96 -4.59
C PRO A 437 11.00 -0.47 -4.26
N VAL A 438 11.82 -0.10 -3.26
CA VAL A 438 12.05 1.29 -2.89
C VAL A 438 13.21 1.83 -3.72
N TYR A 439 12.93 2.88 -4.50
CA TYR A 439 13.91 3.52 -5.38
C TYR A 439 14.65 4.69 -4.73
N HIS A 440 14.33 5.00 -3.45
CA HIS A 440 14.94 6.11 -2.73
C HIS A 440 16.21 5.65 -2.00
N GLN A 441 17.28 6.46 -2.11
CA GLN A 441 18.55 6.17 -1.43
C GLN A 441 18.66 6.91 -0.10
N LEU A 442 18.08 8.10 0.03
CA LEU A 442 18.18 8.91 1.24
C LEU A 442 17.14 8.46 2.28
N ALA A 443 17.58 8.22 3.52
CA ALA A 443 16.71 7.80 4.64
C ALA A 443 15.47 8.70 4.80
N LYS A 444 15.64 10.03 4.72
CA LYS A 444 14.53 10.99 4.78
C LYS A 444 13.47 10.81 3.68
N ARG A 445 13.87 10.39 2.47
CA ARG A 445 12.95 10.13 1.36
C ARG A 445 12.30 8.77 1.43
N ILE A 446 12.99 7.80 2.02
CA ILE A 446 12.41 6.48 2.36
C ILE A 446 11.27 6.70 3.35
N GLU A 447 11.50 7.44 4.44
CA GLU A 447 10.47 7.74 5.44
C GLU A 447 9.30 8.52 4.84
N ALA A 448 9.56 9.55 4.03
CA ALA A 448 8.52 10.31 3.33
C ALA A 448 7.68 9.41 2.38
N HIS A 449 8.30 8.45 1.71
CA HIS A 449 7.61 7.48 0.87
C HIS A 449 6.70 6.56 1.68
N VAL A 450 7.18 6.08 2.83
CA VAL A 450 6.36 5.25 3.75
C VAL A 450 5.17 6.05 4.28
N ILE A 451 5.35 7.33 4.63
CA ILE A 451 4.24 8.20 5.06
C ILE A 451 3.17 8.33 3.98
N LEU A 452 3.55 8.55 2.72
CA LEU A 452 2.60 8.55 1.60
C LEU A 452 1.82 7.22 1.51
N CYS A 453 2.50 6.09 1.69
CA CYS A 453 1.85 4.78 1.70
C CYS A 453 0.90 4.62 2.90
N MET A 454 1.24 5.17 4.07
CA MET A 454 0.37 5.13 5.25
C MET A 454 -0.91 5.97 5.05
N ILE A 455 -0.79 7.17 4.49
CA ILE A 455 -1.97 7.96 4.16
C ILE A 455 -2.83 7.20 3.14
N SER A 456 -2.23 6.67 2.07
CA SER A 456 -2.94 5.90 1.04
C SER A 456 -3.63 4.66 1.61
N LEU A 457 -2.97 3.93 2.52
CA LEU A 457 -3.57 2.79 3.23
C LEU A 457 -4.79 3.24 4.05
N CYS A 458 -4.70 4.38 4.74
CA CYS A 458 -5.82 4.92 5.50
C CYS A 458 -7.01 5.24 4.60
N LEU A 459 -6.79 5.89 3.43
CA LEU A 459 -7.86 6.18 2.47
C LEU A 459 -8.54 4.89 1.98
N ILE A 460 -7.76 3.86 1.64
CA ILE A 460 -8.29 2.56 1.20
C ILE A 460 -9.13 1.91 2.31
N ARG A 461 -8.65 1.93 3.55
CA ARG A 461 -9.36 1.34 4.68
C ARG A 461 -10.64 2.09 5.02
N ILE A 462 -10.64 3.42 4.93
CA ILE A 462 -11.86 4.22 5.10
C ILE A 462 -12.88 3.87 4.01
N LEU A 463 -12.46 3.83 2.75
CA LEU A 463 -13.34 3.43 1.65
C LEU A 463 -13.90 2.02 1.88
N GLU A 464 -13.06 1.06 2.23
CA GLU A 464 -13.46 -0.33 2.49
C GLU A 464 -14.52 -0.43 3.61
N GLN A 465 -14.37 0.35 4.71
CA GLN A 465 -15.37 0.37 5.77
C GLN A 465 -16.71 0.94 5.29
N LYS A 466 -16.68 2.00 4.47
CA LYS A 466 -17.90 2.62 3.93
C LYS A 466 -18.63 1.72 2.94
N LEU A 467 -17.90 0.94 2.15
CA LEU A 467 -18.46 0.01 1.16
C LEU A 467 -19.12 -1.24 1.78
N LYS A 468 -18.75 -1.60 3.02
CA LYS A 468 -19.26 -2.80 3.71
C LYS A 468 -20.78 -2.82 3.82
N ALA A 469 -21.40 -1.68 4.12
CA ALA A 469 -22.85 -1.58 4.29
C ALA A 469 -23.63 -1.94 3.00
N LYS A 470 -23.04 -1.69 1.84
CA LYS A 470 -23.63 -1.99 0.52
C LYS A 470 -23.15 -3.34 -0.06
N GLY A 471 -22.27 -4.07 0.65
CA GLY A 471 -21.68 -5.33 0.16
C GLY A 471 -20.75 -5.18 -1.04
N ILE A 472 -20.28 -3.97 -1.34
CA ILE A 472 -19.37 -3.69 -2.47
C ILE A 472 -17.94 -4.03 -2.04
N THR A 473 -17.25 -4.84 -2.83
CA THR A 473 -15.83 -5.16 -2.59
C THR A 473 -14.92 -4.02 -3.03
N LEU A 474 -13.78 -3.85 -2.35
CA LEU A 474 -12.77 -2.85 -2.74
C LEU A 474 -12.32 -3.03 -4.21
N TYR A 475 -12.16 -4.27 -4.67
CA TYR A 475 -11.79 -4.56 -6.07
C TYR A 475 -12.81 -4.02 -7.07
N GLN A 476 -14.11 -4.25 -6.82
CA GLN A 476 -15.19 -3.71 -7.67
C GLN A 476 -15.17 -2.19 -7.68
N ALA A 477 -15.04 -1.57 -6.49
CA ALA A 477 -14.99 -0.13 -6.36
C ALA A 477 -13.79 0.48 -7.11
N LEU A 478 -12.58 -0.07 -6.95
CA LEU A 478 -11.38 0.40 -7.66
C LEU A 478 -11.53 0.29 -9.17
N LYS A 479 -12.15 -0.79 -9.67
CA LYS A 479 -12.42 -0.94 -11.10
C LYS A 479 -13.32 0.19 -11.61
N VAL A 480 -14.42 0.48 -10.93
CA VAL A 480 -15.35 1.55 -11.31
C VAL A 480 -14.67 2.92 -11.22
N ILE A 481 -13.97 3.20 -10.12
CA ILE A 481 -13.25 4.47 -9.89
C ILE A 481 -12.23 4.73 -11.01
N ASN A 482 -11.44 3.72 -11.40
CA ASN A 482 -10.41 3.85 -12.43
C ASN A 482 -10.98 4.08 -13.84
N HIS A 483 -12.22 3.65 -14.09
CA HIS A 483 -12.88 3.86 -15.39
C HIS A 483 -13.75 5.13 -15.44
N THR A 484 -13.91 5.84 -14.33
CA THR A 484 -14.68 7.09 -14.28
C THR A 484 -13.75 8.27 -14.58
N ASN A 485 -13.61 8.60 -15.87
CA ASN A 485 -12.70 9.63 -16.36
C ASN A 485 -13.44 10.81 -16.97
N SER A 486 -13.00 12.04 -16.67
CA SER A 486 -13.38 13.25 -17.40
C SER A 486 -12.55 13.36 -18.67
N ALA A 487 -13.16 13.81 -19.76
CA ALA A 487 -12.45 14.15 -20.97
C ALA A 487 -11.95 15.62 -20.91
N VAL A 488 -10.70 15.83 -21.25
CA VAL A 488 -10.15 17.16 -21.48
C VAL A 488 -10.28 17.46 -22.97
N ILE A 489 -11.19 18.34 -23.35
CA ILE A 489 -11.38 18.75 -24.73
C ILE A 489 -10.97 20.20 -24.90
N GLY A 490 -10.47 20.53 -26.05
CA GLY A 490 -10.07 21.90 -26.30
C GLY A 490 -9.34 22.10 -27.61
N ASN A 491 -8.92 23.32 -27.81
CA ASN A 491 -8.08 23.75 -28.92
C ASN A 491 -6.79 24.40 -28.38
N LYS A 492 -5.96 24.92 -29.30
CA LYS A 492 -4.68 25.58 -28.96
C LYS A 492 -4.79 26.74 -27.96
N ARG A 493 -5.97 27.27 -27.68
CA ARG A 493 -6.19 28.48 -26.85
C ARG A 493 -6.98 28.22 -25.57
N LYS A 494 -7.89 27.24 -25.59
CA LYS A 494 -8.77 26.93 -24.45
C LYS A 494 -8.96 25.43 -24.33
N SER A 495 -9.02 24.96 -23.11
CA SER A 495 -9.41 23.59 -22.81
C SER A 495 -10.55 23.59 -21.80
N HIS A 496 -11.41 22.62 -21.90
CA HIS A 496 -12.56 22.39 -21.03
C HIS A 496 -12.50 20.97 -20.49
N LEU A 497 -12.78 20.82 -19.22
CA LEU A 497 -12.97 19.51 -18.60
C LEU A 497 -14.46 19.17 -18.71
N ILE A 498 -14.75 18.03 -19.33
CA ILE A 498 -16.09 17.47 -19.39
C ILE A 498 -16.17 16.34 -18.39
N ASP A 499 -16.99 16.53 -17.37
CA ASP A 499 -17.20 15.52 -16.35
C ASP A 499 -17.96 14.31 -16.93
N PRO A 500 -17.66 13.08 -16.48
CA PRO A 500 -18.35 11.89 -16.96
C PRO A 500 -19.80 11.86 -16.47
N LEU A 501 -20.66 11.24 -17.25
CA LEU A 501 -21.94 10.77 -16.71
C LEU A 501 -21.64 9.62 -15.72
N TYR A 502 -22.12 9.74 -14.51
CA TYR A 502 -21.90 8.70 -13.51
C TYR A 502 -22.74 7.47 -13.82
N THR A 503 -22.08 6.31 -13.83
CA THR A 503 -22.79 5.04 -13.84
C THR A 503 -23.52 4.84 -12.51
N LYS A 504 -24.47 3.90 -12.48
CA LYS A 504 -25.18 3.54 -11.25
C LYS A 504 -24.21 3.08 -10.18
N GLU A 505 -23.26 2.23 -10.55
CA GLU A 505 -22.24 1.69 -9.64
C GLU A 505 -21.35 2.79 -9.06
N PHE A 506 -20.95 3.79 -9.88
CA PHE A 506 -20.16 4.92 -9.36
C PHE A 506 -20.98 5.79 -8.43
N SER A 507 -22.26 6.03 -8.74
CA SER A 507 -23.16 6.80 -7.90
C SER A 507 -23.36 6.13 -6.52
N GLU A 508 -23.52 4.81 -6.48
CA GLU A 508 -23.61 4.02 -5.24
C GLU A 508 -22.34 4.14 -4.38
N ILE A 509 -21.14 4.07 -5.01
CA ILE A 509 -19.86 4.27 -4.30
C ILE A 509 -19.76 5.70 -3.76
N LEU A 510 -20.15 6.68 -4.57
CA LEU A 510 -20.11 8.10 -4.19
C LEU A 510 -21.04 8.40 -3.01
N GLU A 511 -22.23 7.81 -2.98
CA GLU A 511 -23.16 7.92 -1.84
C GLU A 511 -22.51 7.36 -0.56
N CYS A 512 -21.92 6.18 -0.61
CA CYS A 512 -21.20 5.62 0.54
C CYS A 512 -20.14 6.57 1.10
N VAL A 513 -19.48 7.36 0.25
CA VAL A 513 -18.43 8.28 0.68
C VAL A 513 -19.02 9.58 1.24
N LYS A 514 -20.17 10.04 0.75
CA LYS A 514 -20.83 11.29 1.18
C LYS A 514 -21.57 11.18 2.52
N GLU A 515 -22.02 9.99 2.90
CA GLU A 515 -22.73 9.73 4.17
C GLU A 515 -21.77 9.85 5.38
N THR A 516 -21.18 11.04 5.60
CA THR A 516 -20.25 11.26 6.74
C THR A 516 -20.64 12.50 7.52
#